data_a8e8b4fc7df5ef8781daf6d87346b5d3
#
_entry.id   a8e8b4fc7df5ef8781daf6d87346b5d3
#
_cell.length_a   1.000
_cell.length_b   1.000
_cell.length_c   1.000
_cell.angle_alpha   90.00
_cell.angle_beta   90.00
_cell.angle_gamma   90.00
#
_symmetry.space_group_name_H-M   'P 1'
#
loop_
_entity.id
_entity.type
_entity.pdbx_description
1 polymer ?
#
loop_
_entity_poly.entity_id
_entity_poly.type
_entity_poly.pdbx_seq_one_letter_code
_entity_poly.pdbx_strand_id
1 'polypeptide(L)'
;MAKVNVLGAGSWGTALSLLLHKNGHQVKLWSALENEVKMLNEKREHESKLPGVRIPEEVEITTDLEGCLRDVDVAVLAVPSPFTRSTAKQMAPFVKEGQIIVNVAKGVEEDTLMTLSDIISEEIPAANVCVLSGPSHAEEVGRGLPTTCVVSAAKRETAEYLQGIFMSPVFRVYTTPDI
;
A
#
# COMPACT_ATOMS: atom_id res chain seq x y z
N MET A 1 6.41 9.70 13.17
CA MET A 1 5.90 10.14 11.85
C MET A 1 6.82 9.54 10.80
N ALA A 2 6.26 8.79 9.84
CA ALA A 2 7.00 8.16 8.75
C ALA A 2 6.47 8.67 7.40
N LYS A 3 7.27 8.52 6.33
CA LYS A 3 6.84 8.71 4.95
C LYS A 3 6.35 7.37 4.40
N VAL A 4 5.06 7.26 4.12
CA VAL A 4 4.44 6.01 3.66
C VAL A 4 3.69 6.27 2.36
N ASN A 5 4.19 5.75 1.25
CA ASN A 5 3.58 5.99 -0.05
C ASN A 5 2.81 4.76 -0.52
N VAL A 6 1.59 4.99 -1.00
CA VAL A 6 0.66 3.93 -1.45
C VAL A 6 0.62 3.92 -2.96
N LEU A 7 0.99 2.79 -3.55
CA LEU A 7 1.07 2.57 -4.99
C LEU A 7 -0.17 1.78 -5.47
N GLY A 8 -1.12 2.51 -6.04
CA GLY A 8 -2.41 2.00 -6.48
C GLY A 8 -3.57 2.75 -5.84
N ALA A 9 -4.25 3.61 -6.60
CA ALA A 9 -5.37 4.44 -6.14
C ALA A 9 -6.74 3.76 -6.29
N GLY A 10 -6.80 2.43 -6.20
CA GLY A 10 -8.04 1.69 -6.07
C GLY A 10 -8.74 1.92 -4.73
N SER A 11 -9.88 1.27 -4.50
CA SER A 11 -10.61 1.39 -3.22
C SER A 11 -9.73 1.08 -2.00
N TRP A 12 -8.96 -0.02 -2.07
CA TRP A 12 -8.10 -0.46 -0.97
C TRP A 12 -6.92 0.49 -0.72
N GLY A 13 -6.20 0.89 -1.78
CA GLY A 13 -5.09 1.84 -1.65
C GLY A 13 -5.55 3.20 -1.14
N THR A 14 -6.69 3.70 -1.62
CA THR A 14 -7.29 4.93 -1.11
C THR A 14 -7.66 4.82 0.38
N ALA A 15 -8.32 3.73 0.80
CA ALA A 15 -8.68 3.51 2.21
C ALA A 15 -7.45 3.44 3.12
N LEU A 16 -6.38 2.74 2.69
CA LEU A 16 -5.12 2.68 3.43
C LEU A 16 -4.41 4.04 3.50
N SER A 17 -4.44 4.84 2.43
CA SER A 17 -3.87 6.20 2.46
C SER A 17 -4.53 7.07 3.51
N LEU A 18 -5.85 6.95 3.68
CA LEU A 18 -6.60 7.66 4.71
C LEU A 18 -6.25 7.17 6.12
N LEU A 19 -6.15 5.85 6.31
CA LEU A 19 -5.74 5.26 7.58
C LEU A 19 -4.35 5.77 7.98
N LEU A 20 -3.37 5.71 7.07
CA LEU A 20 -2.00 6.11 7.31
C LEU A 20 -1.89 7.62 7.58
N HIS A 21 -2.63 8.43 6.84
CA HIS A 21 -2.70 9.88 7.11
C HIS A 21 -3.29 10.17 8.51
N LYS A 22 -4.40 9.52 8.89
CA LYS A 22 -5.00 9.64 10.22
C LYS A 22 -4.06 9.18 11.34
N ASN A 23 -3.16 8.24 11.06
CA ASN A 23 -2.12 7.79 11.99
C ASN A 23 -0.95 8.80 12.11
N GLY A 24 -1.01 9.93 11.39
CA GLY A 24 0.00 11.00 11.46
C GLY A 24 1.22 10.78 10.55
N HIS A 25 1.10 9.94 9.52
CA HIS A 25 2.17 9.75 8.54
C HIS A 25 2.04 10.73 7.37
N GLN A 26 3.16 11.03 6.70
CA GLN A 26 3.15 11.71 5.40
C GLN A 26 2.83 10.67 4.32
N VAL A 27 1.82 10.96 3.50
CA VAL A 27 1.30 9.98 2.53
C VAL A 27 1.25 10.57 1.12
N LYS A 28 1.79 9.81 0.15
CA LYS A 28 1.49 9.99 -1.26
C LYS A 28 0.67 8.81 -1.76
N LEU A 29 -0.30 9.10 -2.61
CA LEU A 29 -1.12 8.12 -3.31
C LEU A 29 -0.79 8.17 -4.80
N TRP A 30 -0.25 7.07 -5.32
CA TRP A 30 0.13 6.96 -6.72
C TRP A 30 -0.89 6.17 -7.53
N SER A 31 -1.13 6.62 -8.75
CA SER A 31 -1.80 5.83 -9.80
C SER A 31 -1.05 5.94 -11.11
N ALA A 32 -1.01 4.85 -11.87
CA ALA A 32 -0.50 4.84 -13.25
C ALA A 32 -1.43 5.58 -14.24
N LEU A 33 -2.66 5.90 -13.83
CA LEU A 33 -3.71 6.45 -14.68
C LEU A 33 -3.83 7.97 -14.47
N GLU A 34 -3.35 8.77 -15.43
CA GLU A 34 -3.41 10.24 -15.36
C GLU A 34 -4.84 10.77 -15.13
N ASN A 35 -5.84 10.18 -15.80
CA ASN A 35 -7.24 10.59 -15.64
C ASN A 35 -7.75 10.31 -14.21
N GLU A 36 -7.30 9.21 -13.58
CA GLU A 36 -7.66 8.89 -12.19
C GLU A 36 -7.02 9.89 -11.23
N VAL A 37 -5.72 10.20 -11.41
CA VAL A 37 -5.02 11.20 -10.61
C VAL A 37 -5.65 12.58 -10.75
N LYS A 38 -6.00 12.99 -11.98
CA LYS A 38 -6.70 14.25 -12.22
C LYS A 38 -8.04 14.32 -11.50
N MET A 39 -8.87 13.29 -11.66
CA MET A 39 -10.18 13.18 -11.00
C MET A 39 -10.05 13.23 -9.47
N LEU A 40 -9.09 12.46 -8.90
CA LEU A 40 -8.87 12.42 -7.45
C LEU A 40 -8.34 13.76 -6.90
N ASN A 41 -7.50 14.50 -7.64
CA ASN A 41 -7.04 15.82 -7.25
C ASN A 41 -8.16 16.87 -7.31
N GLU A 42 -9.07 16.78 -8.28
CA GLU A 42 -10.19 17.72 -8.42
C GLU A 42 -11.29 17.45 -7.39
N LYS A 43 -11.66 16.18 -7.19
CA LYS A 43 -12.83 15.81 -6.37
C LYS A 43 -12.49 15.45 -4.93
N ARG A 44 -11.25 15.06 -4.68
CA ARG A 44 -10.81 14.53 -3.37
C ARG A 44 -11.69 13.36 -2.87
N GLU A 45 -12.23 12.60 -3.81
CA GLU A 45 -13.05 11.42 -3.57
C GLU A 45 -12.94 10.46 -4.75
N HIS A 46 -12.92 9.17 -4.47
CA HIS A 46 -12.99 8.15 -5.51
C HIS A 46 -14.46 7.70 -5.70
N GLU A 47 -15.24 8.50 -6.40
CA GLU A 47 -16.71 8.32 -6.54
C GLU A 47 -17.13 6.92 -6.98
N SER A 48 -16.34 6.26 -7.85
CA SER A 48 -16.68 4.94 -8.39
C SER A 48 -16.16 3.76 -7.56
N LYS A 49 -15.05 3.93 -6.83
CA LYS A 49 -14.41 2.81 -6.12
C LYS A 49 -14.51 2.92 -4.59
N LEU A 50 -14.66 4.13 -4.04
CA LEU A 50 -14.80 4.37 -2.60
C LEU A 50 -15.70 5.60 -2.34
N PRO A 51 -16.98 5.54 -2.70
CA PRO A 51 -17.88 6.68 -2.59
C PRO A 51 -18.12 7.09 -1.13
N GLY A 52 -18.30 8.40 -0.93
CA GLY A 52 -18.58 9.00 0.38
C GLY A 52 -17.38 9.08 1.31
N VAL A 53 -16.16 8.86 0.81
CA VAL A 53 -14.93 8.94 1.60
C VAL A 53 -14.01 10.01 1.02
N ARG A 54 -13.87 11.14 1.73
CA ARG A 54 -13.04 12.27 1.30
C ARG A 54 -11.56 12.02 1.58
N ILE A 55 -10.71 12.32 0.59
CA ILE A 55 -9.26 12.29 0.70
C ILE A 55 -8.78 13.67 1.19
N PRO A 56 -8.04 13.76 2.33
CA PRO A 56 -7.48 15.01 2.83
C PRO A 56 -6.56 15.70 1.81
N GLU A 57 -6.50 17.02 1.85
CA GLU A 57 -5.65 17.82 0.94
C GLU A 57 -4.16 17.54 1.15
N GLU A 58 -3.77 17.13 2.36
CA GLU A 58 -2.40 16.77 2.73
C GLU A 58 -1.92 15.47 2.12
N VAL A 59 -2.83 14.61 1.61
CA VAL A 59 -2.46 13.41 0.84
C VAL A 59 -2.13 13.86 -0.59
N GLU A 60 -0.86 13.80 -0.94
CA GLU A 60 -0.40 14.09 -2.30
C GLU A 60 -0.83 12.97 -3.26
N ILE A 61 -1.47 13.32 -4.38
CA ILE A 61 -1.93 12.35 -5.39
C ILE A 61 -1.16 12.59 -6.68
N THR A 62 -0.46 11.56 -7.19
CA THR A 62 0.51 11.73 -8.27
C THR A 62 0.62 10.53 -9.20
N THR A 63 1.14 10.76 -10.42
CA THR A 63 1.61 9.71 -11.34
C THR A 63 3.11 9.49 -11.27
N ASP A 64 3.85 10.27 -10.46
CA ASP A 64 5.30 10.16 -10.32
C ASP A 64 5.70 8.96 -9.46
N LEU A 65 5.96 7.81 -10.11
CA LEU A 65 6.38 6.59 -9.43
C LEU A 65 7.76 6.75 -8.77
N GLU A 66 8.72 7.37 -9.47
CA GLU A 66 10.07 7.60 -8.94
C GLU A 66 10.03 8.45 -7.68
N GLY A 67 9.28 9.57 -7.71
CA GLY A 67 9.10 10.44 -6.55
C GLY A 67 8.38 9.77 -5.38
N CYS A 68 7.57 8.72 -5.64
CA CYS A 68 6.96 7.91 -4.61
C CYS A 68 7.92 6.90 -3.95
N LEU A 69 9.01 6.54 -4.62
CA LEU A 69 9.98 5.54 -4.14
C LEU A 69 11.25 6.18 -3.55
N ARG A 70 11.52 7.45 -3.89
CA ARG A 70 12.62 8.21 -3.28
C ARG A 70 12.28 8.61 -1.84
N ASP A 71 13.25 8.40 -0.95
CA ASP A 71 13.19 8.88 0.45
C ASP A 71 11.88 8.54 1.18
N VAL A 72 11.34 7.35 0.87
CA VAL A 72 10.18 6.78 1.54
C VAL A 72 10.64 5.72 2.56
N ASP A 73 10.00 5.71 3.72
CA ASP A 73 10.26 4.70 4.75
C ASP A 73 9.57 3.36 4.42
N VAL A 74 8.36 3.44 3.89
CA VAL A 74 7.53 2.28 3.52
C VAL A 74 6.79 2.54 2.22
N ALA A 75 6.96 1.68 1.22
CA ALA A 75 6.13 1.65 0.01
C ALA A 75 5.06 0.56 0.15
N VAL A 76 3.79 0.93 0.02
CA VAL A 76 2.64 0.01 0.10
C VAL A 76 2.14 -0.28 -1.31
N LEU A 77 2.27 -1.51 -1.78
CA LEU A 77 1.83 -1.92 -3.11
C LEU A 77 0.39 -2.44 -3.07
N ALA A 78 -0.52 -1.62 -3.59
CA ALA A 78 -1.99 -1.81 -3.55
C ALA A 78 -2.62 -1.91 -4.95
N VAL A 79 -1.84 -2.27 -5.97
CA VAL A 79 -2.37 -2.52 -7.31
C VAL A 79 -3.11 -3.85 -7.37
N PRO A 80 -4.08 -4.05 -8.27
CA PRO A 80 -4.72 -5.35 -8.47
C PRO A 80 -3.69 -6.42 -8.85
N SER A 81 -3.89 -7.67 -8.38
CA SER A 81 -2.95 -8.78 -8.56
C SER A 81 -2.40 -8.97 -9.99
N PRO A 82 -3.18 -8.83 -11.09
CA PRO A 82 -2.65 -8.97 -12.44
C PRO A 82 -1.60 -7.92 -12.82
N PHE A 83 -1.55 -6.80 -12.11
CA PHE A 83 -0.60 -5.72 -12.36
C PHE A 83 0.61 -5.73 -11.41
N THR A 84 0.67 -6.65 -10.44
CA THR A 84 1.75 -6.68 -9.44
C THR A 84 3.11 -6.83 -10.10
N ARG A 85 3.32 -7.80 -10.97
CA ARG A 85 4.60 -8.04 -11.66
C ARG A 85 5.03 -6.84 -12.51
N SER A 86 4.13 -6.33 -13.34
CA SER A 86 4.45 -5.20 -14.22
C SER A 86 4.76 -3.93 -13.43
N THR A 87 4.07 -3.69 -12.32
CA THR A 87 4.36 -2.56 -11.44
C THR A 87 5.69 -2.77 -10.69
N ALA A 88 5.96 -3.97 -10.17
CA ALA A 88 7.23 -4.29 -9.53
C ALA A 88 8.42 -4.06 -10.47
N LYS A 89 8.32 -4.48 -11.74
CA LYS A 89 9.33 -4.18 -12.78
C LYS A 89 9.59 -2.69 -12.95
N GLN A 90 8.53 -1.88 -12.95
CA GLN A 90 8.65 -0.42 -13.06
C GLN A 90 9.27 0.20 -11.80
N MET A 91 9.02 -0.38 -10.63
CA MET A 91 9.56 0.08 -9.35
C MET A 91 11.06 -0.24 -9.20
N ALA A 92 11.51 -1.39 -9.71
CA ALA A 92 12.83 -1.95 -9.48
C ALA A 92 14.01 -0.96 -9.66
N PRO A 93 14.05 -0.10 -10.71
CA PRO A 93 15.14 0.87 -10.88
C PRO A 93 15.26 1.93 -9.79
N PHE A 94 14.21 2.15 -9.02
CA PHE A 94 14.11 3.22 -8.02
C PHE A 94 14.16 2.70 -6.57
N VAL A 95 14.09 1.38 -6.38
CA VAL A 95 14.10 0.76 -5.05
C VAL A 95 15.53 0.60 -4.54
N LYS A 96 15.78 1.06 -3.31
CA LYS A 96 17.08 0.93 -2.63
C LYS A 96 17.18 -0.41 -1.92
N GLU A 97 18.41 -0.83 -1.67
CA GLU A 97 18.71 -2.04 -0.88
C GLU A 97 18.04 -1.98 0.50
N GLY A 98 17.30 -3.03 0.83
CA GLY A 98 16.58 -3.16 2.10
C GLY A 98 15.32 -2.29 2.24
N GLN A 99 14.91 -1.58 1.19
CA GLN A 99 13.69 -0.75 1.22
C GLN A 99 12.46 -1.61 1.49
N ILE A 100 11.65 -1.20 2.45
CA ILE A 100 10.45 -1.94 2.83
C ILE A 100 9.35 -1.73 1.77
N ILE A 101 8.87 -2.85 1.21
CA ILE A 101 7.71 -2.90 0.32
C ILE A 101 6.66 -3.80 0.96
N VAL A 102 5.48 -3.26 1.24
CA VAL A 102 4.36 -4.01 1.83
C VAL A 102 3.35 -4.32 0.74
N ASN A 103 3.23 -5.60 0.38
CA ASN A 103 2.14 -6.05 -0.46
C ASN A 103 0.84 -6.09 0.33
N VAL A 104 -0.21 -5.45 -0.19
CA VAL A 104 -1.55 -5.46 0.42
C VAL A 104 -2.61 -6.02 -0.53
N ALA A 105 -2.22 -6.38 -1.75
CA ALA A 105 -3.09 -7.04 -2.71
C ALA A 105 -3.29 -8.52 -2.34
N LYS A 106 -4.44 -9.06 -2.72
CA LYS A 106 -4.82 -10.46 -2.49
C LYS A 106 -4.76 -11.24 -3.80
N GLY A 107 -4.42 -12.51 -3.72
CA GLY A 107 -4.40 -13.42 -4.87
C GLY A 107 -3.03 -14.00 -5.17
N VAL A 108 -2.96 -14.69 -6.29
CA VAL A 108 -1.76 -15.30 -6.88
C VAL A 108 -1.67 -14.89 -8.36
N GLU A 109 -0.50 -15.00 -8.95
CA GLU A 109 -0.33 -14.80 -10.40
C GLU A 109 -0.93 -16.01 -11.17
N GLU A 110 -1.72 -15.72 -12.19
CA GLU A 110 -2.53 -16.73 -12.88
C GLU A 110 -1.66 -17.81 -13.59
N ASP A 111 -0.61 -17.39 -14.28
CA ASP A 111 0.20 -18.29 -15.09
C ASP A 111 1.21 -19.11 -14.27
N THR A 112 1.80 -18.51 -13.23
CA THR A 112 2.88 -19.11 -12.44
C THR A 112 2.41 -19.70 -11.12
N LEU A 113 1.22 -19.30 -10.65
CA LEU A 113 0.67 -19.60 -9.33
C LEU A 113 1.55 -19.08 -8.16
N MET A 114 2.49 -18.17 -8.46
CA MET A 114 3.33 -17.54 -7.45
C MET A 114 2.50 -16.62 -6.56
N THR A 115 2.87 -16.54 -5.30
CA THR A 115 2.34 -15.50 -4.41
C THR A 115 2.80 -14.12 -4.87
N LEU A 116 2.05 -13.08 -4.52
CA LEU A 116 2.42 -11.72 -4.92
C LEU A 116 3.70 -11.24 -4.21
N SER A 117 4.00 -11.75 -3.02
CA SER A 117 5.27 -11.50 -2.32
C SER A 117 6.45 -12.11 -3.05
N ASP A 118 6.31 -13.34 -3.57
CA ASP A 118 7.36 -13.99 -4.36
C ASP A 118 7.63 -13.23 -5.66
N ILE A 119 6.58 -12.78 -6.35
CA ILE A 119 6.71 -11.96 -7.55
C ILE A 119 7.48 -10.66 -7.26
N ILE A 120 7.13 -9.96 -6.19
CA ILE A 120 7.82 -8.71 -5.83
C ILE A 120 9.28 -8.99 -5.49
N SER A 121 9.58 -10.08 -4.77
CA SER A 121 10.95 -10.48 -4.43
C SER A 121 11.76 -10.88 -5.67
N GLU A 122 11.14 -11.54 -6.66
CA GLU A 122 11.77 -11.89 -7.92
C GLU A 122 12.11 -10.65 -8.76
N GLU A 123 11.18 -9.71 -8.89
CA GLU A 123 11.37 -8.51 -9.71
C GLU A 123 12.22 -7.42 -9.01
N ILE A 124 12.23 -7.41 -7.68
CA ILE A 124 12.96 -6.43 -6.87
C ILE A 124 13.77 -7.15 -5.77
N PRO A 125 14.86 -7.86 -6.12
CA PRO A 125 15.66 -8.59 -5.15
C PRO A 125 16.28 -7.75 -4.02
N ALA A 126 16.43 -6.44 -4.25
CA ALA A 126 16.91 -5.48 -3.26
C ALA A 126 15.90 -5.15 -2.17
N ALA A 127 14.61 -5.44 -2.38
CA ALA A 127 13.55 -5.07 -1.46
C ALA A 127 13.47 -5.95 -0.21
N ASN A 128 13.04 -5.37 0.90
CA ASN A 128 12.55 -6.08 2.06
C ASN A 128 11.02 -6.23 1.92
N VAL A 129 10.59 -7.35 1.33
CA VAL A 129 9.19 -7.61 1.02
C VAL A 129 8.44 -8.06 2.26
N CYS A 130 7.31 -7.43 2.52
CA CYS A 130 6.42 -7.69 3.64
C CYS A 130 4.98 -7.81 3.12
N VAL A 131 4.08 -8.36 3.92
CA VAL A 131 2.66 -8.55 3.55
C VAL A 131 1.78 -8.00 4.66
N LEU A 132 0.72 -7.28 4.28
CA LEU A 132 -0.40 -6.94 5.17
C LEU A 132 -1.67 -7.56 4.59
N SER A 133 -2.28 -8.47 5.31
CA SER A 133 -3.50 -9.16 4.87
C SER A 133 -4.46 -9.42 6.03
N GLY A 134 -5.72 -9.73 5.71
CA GLY A 134 -6.74 -10.06 6.71
C GLY A 134 -8.15 -9.90 6.14
N PRO A 135 -9.18 -10.14 6.96
CA PRO A 135 -10.58 -9.89 6.60
C PRO A 135 -10.84 -8.37 6.63
N SER A 136 -10.51 -7.71 5.53
CA SER A 136 -10.56 -6.25 5.40
C SER A 136 -11.26 -5.83 4.12
N HIS A 137 -12.25 -4.96 4.25
CA HIS A 137 -12.95 -4.31 3.15
C HIS A 137 -12.61 -2.83 3.11
N ALA A 138 -12.35 -2.32 1.91
CA ALA A 138 -11.94 -0.92 1.71
C ALA A 138 -12.97 0.07 2.24
N GLU A 139 -14.24 -0.21 2.03
CA GLU A 139 -15.37 0.61 2.46
C GLU A 139 -15.45 0.71 3.99
N GLU A 140 -15.18 -0.37 4.71
CA GLU A 140 -15.18 -0.41 6.16
C GLU A 140 -14.00 0.39 6.71
N VAL A 141 -12.80 0.14 6.19
CA VAL A 141 -11.58 0.86 6.59
C VAL A 141 -11.65 2.34 6.26
N GLY A 142 -12.13 2.70 5.07
CA GLY A 142 -12.32 4.09 4.66
C GLY A 142 -13.28 4.87 5.56
N ARG A 143 -14.29 4.20 6.10
CA ARG A 143 -15.25 4.77 7.06
C ARG A 143 -14.79 4.69 8.51
N GLY A 144 -13.63 4.09 8.78
CA GLY A 144 -13.09 3.94 10.13
C GLY A 144 -13.80 2.89 10.98
N LEU A 145 -14.37 1.87 10.35
CA LEU A 145 -14.97 0.74 11.08
C LEU A 145 -13.89 -0.21 11.62
N PRO A 146 -14.13 -0.89 12.75
CA PRO A 146 -13.17 -1.82 13.32
C PRO A 146 -12.77 -2.92 12.33
N THR A 147 -11.46 -3.04 12.10
CA THR A 147 -10.88 -4.00 11.16
C THR A 147 -9.65 -4.65 11.80
N THR A 148 -9.39 -5.91 11.47
CA THR A 148 -8.22 -6.65 11.92
C THR A 148 -7.41 -7.15 10.74
N CYS A 149 -6.08 -6.94 10.79
CA CYS A 149 -5.13 -7.46 9.80
C CYS A 149 -3.94 -8.12 10.50
N VAL A 150 -3.18 -8.86 9.72
CA VAL A 150 -1.90 -9.44 10.10
C VAL A 150 -0.82 -8.84 9.19
N VAL A 151 0.29 -8.40 9.77
CA VAL A 151 1.48 -8.02 9.03
C VAL A 151 2.55 -9.08 9.19
N SER A 152 3.16 -9.46 8.08
CA SER A 152 4.25 -10.43 8.02
C SER A 152 5.50 -9.81 7.42
N ALA A 153 6.65 -10.18 7.99
CA ALA A 153 7.97 -9.81 7.51
C ALA A 153 8.99 -10.88 7.93
N ALA A 154 10.06 -11.05 7.13
CA ALA A 154 11.13 -12.01 7.44
C ALA A 154 11.84 -11.70 8.78
N LYS A 155 11.91 -10.42 9.18
CA LYS A 155 12.48 -9.97 10.44
C LYS A 155 11.37 -9.47 11.37
N ARG A 156 11.41 -9.94 12.61
CA ARG A 156 10.44 -9.55 13.64
C ARG A 156 10.40 -8.04 13.87
N GLU A 157 11.56 -7.40 13.89
CA GLU A 157 11.68 -5.95 14.10
C GLU A 157 10.96 -5.16 12.98
N THR A 158 11.04 -5.66 11.74
CA THR A 158 10.32 -5.07 10.59
C THR A 158 8.81 -5.25 10.76
N ALA A 159 8.35 -6.43 11.16
CA ALA A 159 6.93 -6.69 11.40
C ALA A 159 6.38 -5.80 12.53
N GLU A 160 7.10 -5.65 13.64
CA GLU A 160 6.73 -4.77 14.77
C GLU A 160 6.74 -3.29 14.36
N TYR A 161 7.70 -2.87 13.54
CA TYR A 161 7.73 -1.51 12.97
C TYR A 161 6.49 -1.25 12.10
N LEU A 162 6.18 -2.15 11.19
CA LEU A 162 5.00 -2.05 10.33
C LEU A 162 3.69 -2.13 11.12
N GLN A 163 3.64 -2.97 12.16
CA GLN A 163 2.51 -2.98 13.09
C GLN A 163 2.26 -1.58 13.65
N GLY A 164 3.31 -0.88 14.10
CA GLY A 164 3.21 0.50 14.59
C GLY A 164 2.77 1.51 13.54
N ILE A 165 3.13 1.30 12.26
CA ILE A 165 2.72 2.16 11.15
C ILE A 165 1.21 2.06 10.89
N PHE A 166 0.66 0.84 10.85
CA PHE A 166 -0.74 0.61 10.46
C PHE A 166 -1.72 0.62 11.65
N MET A 167 -1.26 0.32 12.87
CA MET A 167 -2.12 0.18 14.04
C MET A 167 -2.87 1.48 14.37
N SER A 168 -4.16 1.36 14.63
CA SER A 168 -4.98 2.45 15.17
C SER A 168 -6.07 1.89 16.09
N PRO A 169 -6.84 2.73 16.80
CA PRO A 169 -7.96 2.27 17.62
C PRO A 169 -9.01 1.43 16.87
N VAL A 170 -9.14 1.67 15.56
CA VAL A 170 -10.10 0.98 14.68
C VAL A 170 -9.45 0.01 13.70
N PHE A 171 -8.11 -0.04 13.62
CA PHE A 171 -7.38 -0.93 12.73
C PHE A 171 -6.37 -1.73 13.53
N ARG A 172 -6.75 -2.95 13.92
CA ARG A 172 -5.93 -3.83 14.74
C ARG A 172 -4.98 -4.63 13.87
N VAL A 173 -3.68 -4.59 14.19
CA VAL A 173 -2.64 -5.32 13.44
C VAL A 173 -1.92 -6.28 14.36
N TYR A 174 -1.84 -7.54 13.95
CA TYR A 174 -1.03 -8.58 14.58
C TYR A 174 0.19 -8.89 13.72
N THR A 175 1.22 -9.46 14.30
CA THR A 175 2.44 -9.86 13.57
C THR A 175 2.54 -11.37 13.42
N THR A 176 3.12 -11.83 12.32
CA THR A 176 3.47 -13.24 12.08
C THR A 176 4.79 -13.31 11.33
N PRO A 177 5.62 -14.36 11.50
CA PRO A 177 6.80 -14.60 10.68
C PRO A 177 6.47 -15.28 9.33
N ASP A 178 5.24 -15.75 9.15
CA ASP A 178 4.77 -16.46 7.96
C ASP A 178 4.39 -15.46 6.85
N ILE A 179 5.15 -15.44 5.75
CA ILE A 179 4.98 -14.54 4.59
C ILE A 179 4.32 -15.29 3.45
#